data_83dadf5ec971e945efa3a37f4da500b1
#
_entry.id   83dadf5ec971e945efa3a37f4da500b1
#
_cell.length_a   1.000
_cell.length_b   1.000
_cell.length_c   1.000
_cell.angle_alpha   90.00
_cell.angle_beta   90.00
_cell.angle_gamma   90.00
#
_symmetry.space_group_name_H-M   'P 1'
#
loop_
_entity.id
_entity.type
_entity.pdbx_description
1 polymer ?
#
loop_
_entity_poly.entity_id
_entity_poly.type
_entity_poly.pdbx_seq_one_letter_code
_entity_poly.pdbx_strand_id
1 'polypeptide(L)'
;MYFALAADKTEAPIPFPGEAEAPSWYSSAPASFIFLSLSMTMPATASNAVDAARALLKQIQENFPVFRENKPLAIGIDKQLLAQMPDVNKKTLRIALGLHTGSSRYLKSMEKAVSRFNLDGTPAGDVDDTHRTHAAETLRARFKKAAEQKKAQQEALKAERQHAEKLRQLAEKFSPRH
;
A
#
# COMPACT_ATOMS: atom_id res chain seq x y z
N MET A 1 38.28 12.43 -42.11
CA MET A 1 39.36 12.30 -41.13
C MET A 1 38.77 11.76 -39.87
N TYR A 2 38.90 10.43 -39.66
CA TYR A 2 39.72 9.73 -38.67
C TYR A 2 39.26 10.07 -37.24
N PHE A 3 38.82 9.20 -36.36
CA PHE A 3 39.36 7.90 -35.95
C PHE A 3 38.27 7.03 -35.30
N ALA A 4 38.24 5.79 -35.63
CA ALA A 4 37.66 4.68 -34.88
C ALA A 4 38.46 4.43 -33.59
N LEU A 5 37.83 4.01 -32.50
CA LEU A 5 38.45 3.14 -31.53
C LEU A 5 37.40 2.22 -30.88
N ALA A 6 37.48 0.97 -31.28
CA ALA A 6 36.88 -0.17 -30.62
C ALA A 6 37.53 -0.37 -29.24
N ALA A 7 36.74 -0.73 -28.25
CA ALA A 7 37.22 -1.39 -27.05
C ALA A 7 36.25 -2.52 -26.70
N ASP A 8 36.60 -3.68 -27.20
CA ASP A 8 36.32 -5.01 -26.74
C ASP A 8 36.50 -5.12 -25.22
N LYS A 9 35.47 -5.51 -24.48
CA LYS A 9 35.57 -6.07 -23.15
C LYS A 9 34.83 -7.39 -23.10
N THR A 10 35.54 -8.40 -23.51
CA THR A 10 35.30 -9.80 -23.19
C THR A 10 35.31 -9.94 -21.66
N GLU A 11 34.15 -10.01 -21.07
CA GLU A 11 33.99 -10.33 -19.64
C GLU A 11 34.01 -11.83 -19.49
N ALA A 12 35.10 -12.36 -18.86
CA ALA A 12 35.31 -13.76 -18.62
C ALA A 12 34.23 -14.31 -17.66
N PRO A 13 33.79 -15.57 -17.81
CA PRO A 13 32.84 -16.20 -16.91
C PRO A 13 33.48 -16.44 -15.55
N ILE A 14 32.74 -16.06 -14.49
CA ILE A 14 33.08 -16.28 -13.09
C ILE A 14 33.11 -17.81 -12.84
N PRO A 15 34.21 -18.41 -12.34
CA PRO A 15 34.21 -19.83 -12.00
C PRO A 15 33.34 -20.09 -10.77
N PHE A 16 32.43 -21.06 -10.88
CA PHE A 16 31.73 -21.64 -9.74
C PHE A 16 32.73 -22.24 -8.74
N PRO A 17 32.63 -21.95 -7.44
CA PRO A 17 33.46 -22.60 -6.45
C PRO A 17 33.13 -24.09 -6.37
N GLY A 18 34.22 -24.89 -6.44
CA GLY A 18 34.22 -26.32 -6.55
C GLY A 18 33.48 -27.07 -5.44
N GLU A 19 33.14 -28.28 -5.77
CA GLU A 19 32.63 -29.36 -4.94
C GLU A 19 33.47 -29.47 -3.63
N ALA A 20 32.86 -28.97 -2.54
CA ALA A 20 33.34 -29.24 -1.21
C ALA A 20 32.63 -30.50 -0.71
N GLU A 21 33.40 -31.52 -0.41
CA GLU A 21 32.99 -32.81 0.13
C GLU A 21 32.01 -32.67 1.30
N ALA A 22 30.89 -33.38 1.23
CA ALA A 22 29.87 -33.40 2.27
C ALA A 22 30.49 -33.99 3.58
N PRO A 23 30.31 -33.33 4.73
CA PRO A 23 30.85 -33.83 6.00
C PRO A 23 30.20 -35.15 6.42
N SER A 24 30.98 -36.05 6.99
CA SER A 24 30.70 -37.45 7.30
C SER A 24 29.55 -37.72 8.29
N TRP A 25 28.89 -36.68 8.82
CA TRP A 25 27.75 -36.82 9.73
C TRP A 25 26.37 -36.88 8.97
N TYR A 26 26.38 -36.79 7.64
CA TYR A 26 25.15 -36.80 6.84
C TYR A 26 24.56 -38.21 6.61
N SER A 27 25.25 -39.26 7.05
CA SER A 27 24.86 -40.65 6.76
C SER A 27 24.02 -41.35 7.82
N SER A 28 23.53 -40.68 8.87
CA SER A 28 22.82 -41.41 9.94
C SER A 28 21.55 -40.70 10.47
N ALA A 29 20.83 -39.97 9.61
CA ALA A 29 19.52 -39.43 9.98
C ALA A 29 18.40 -40.35 9.42
N PRO A 30 17.50 -40.86 10.27
CA PRO A 30 16.37 -41.69 9.81
C PRO A 30 15.40 -40.87 8.97
N ALA A 31 14.96 -41.44 7.86
CA ALA A 31 14.12 -40.84 6.81
C ALA A 31 12.68 -40.46 7.24
N SER A 32 12.41 -40.27 8.52
CA SER A 32 11.04 -40.03 9.04
C SER A 32 10.80 -38.62 9.55
N PHE A 33 11.72 -37.66 9.38
CA PHE A 33 11.54 -36.31 9.92
C PHE A 33 11.59 -35.16 8.90
N ILE A 34 11.32 -35.41 7.62
CA ILE A 34 11.22 -34.32 6.62
C ILE A 34 9.76 -34.15 6.21
N PHE A 35 8.89 -33.93 7.20
CA PHE A 35 7.59 -33.28 6.99
C PHE A 35 7.43 -32.16 8.01
N LEU A 36 8.45 -31.30 8.09
CA LEU A 36 8.32 -30.09 8.87
C LEU A 36 8.00 -28.96 7.90
N SER A 37 6.67 -28.75 7.76
CA SER A 37 6.03 -27.48 7.39
C SER A 37 7.03 -26.38 7.02
N LEU A 38 7.22 -26.18 5.72
CA LEU A 38 7.60 -24.88 5.18
C LEU A 38 6.44 -23.92 5.49
N SER A 39 6.32 -23.52 6.74
CA SER A 39 5.53 -22.36 7.15
C SER A 39 6.16 -21.20 6.44
N MET A 40 5.55 -20.87 5.32
CA MET A 40 5.77 -19.63 4.58
C MET A 40 5.40 -18.50 5.55
N THR A 41 6.40 -18.08 6.35
CA THR A 41 6.29 -16.92 7.24
C THR A 41 6.17 -15.70 6.35
N MET A 42 4.95 -15.42 5.93
CA MET A 42 4.57 -14.14 5.34
C MET A 42 5.03 -13.04 6.32
N PRO A 43 5.55 -11.91 5.83
CA PRO A 43 5.97 -10.82 6.70
C PRO A 43 4.75 -10.22 7.41
N ALA A 44 4.36 -10.85 8.51
CA ALA A 44 3.26 -10.40 9.39
C ALA A 44 3.55 -9.04 10.06
N THR A 45 4.78 -8.54 9.95
CA THR A 45 5.20 -7.31 10.63
C THR A 45 4.66 -6.03 10.00
N ALA A 46 4.42 -6.01 8.69
CA ALA A 46 3.92 -4.80 8.01
C ALA A 46 2.40 -4.59 8.23
N SER A 47 1.60 -5.65 8.24
CA SER A 47 0.16 -5.57 8.54
C SER A 47 -0.08 -5.12 9.98
N ASN A 48 0.65 -5.68 10.95
CA ASN A 48 0.53 -5.33 12.36
C ASN A 48 0.85 -3.86 12.61
N ALA A 49 1.85 -3.27 11.94
CA ALA A 49 2.20 -1.86 12.08
C ALA A 49 1.11 -0.94 11.53
N VAL A 50 0.47 -1.31 10.42
CA VAL A 50 -0.63 -0.53 9.83
C VAL A 50 -1.90 -0.63 10.69
N ASP A 51 -2.19 -1.79 11.24
CA ASP A 51 -3.36 -1.99 12.10
C ASP A 51 -3.19 -1.27 13.44
N ALA A 52 -2.00 -1.30 14.03
CA ALA A 52 -1.66 -0.47 15.19
C ALA A 52 -1.80 1.04 14.88
N ALA A 53 -1.37 1.47 13.69
CA ALA A 53 -1.52 2.85 13.27
C ALA A 53 -2.98 3.26 13.04
N ARG A 54 -3.84 2.35 12.55
CA ARG A 54 -5.29 2.59 12.44
C ARG A 54 -5.96 2.71 13.80
N ALA A 55 -5.60 1.84 14.75
CA ALA A 55 -6.09 1.91 16.12
C ALA A 55 -5.69 3.24 16.78
N LEU A 56 -4.43 3.64 16.64
CA LEU A 56 -3.95 4.93 17.12
C LEU A 56 -4.69 6.10 16.45
N LEU A 57 -4.89 6.04 15.14
CA LEU A 57 -5.63 7.09 14.43
C LEU A 57 -7.05 7.26 14.95
N LYS A 58 -7.73 6.15 15.29
CA LYS A 58 -9.05 6.18 15.89
C LYS A 58 -9.03 6.88 17.25
N GLN A 59 -8.07 6.56 18.11
CA GLN A 59 -7.88 7.26 19.40
C GLN A 59 -7.62 8.76 19.20
N ILE A 60 -6.79 9.14 18.23
CA ILE A 60 -6.52 10.55 17.91
C ILE A 60 -7.82 11.26 17.45
N GLN A 61 -8.62 10.60 16.62
CA GLN A 61 -9.90 11.16 16.15
C GLN A 61 -10.95 11.30 17.27
N GLU A 62 -10.92 10.44 18.27
CA GLU A 62 -11.78 10.53 19.45
C GLU A 62 -11.37 11.70 20.35
N ASN A 63 -10.07 11.91 20.56
CA ASN A 63 -9.53 12.93 21.45
C ASN A 63 -9.46 14.33 20.82
N PHE A 64 -9.26 14.43 19.52
CA PHE A 64 -9.04 15.71 18.83
C PHE A 64 -10.09 15.98 17.75
N PRO A 65 -10.92 17.04 17.93
CA PRO A 65 -11.98 17.36 16.98
C PRO A 65 -11.44 17.72 15.58
N VAL A 66 -10.24 18.30 15.48
CA VAL A 66 -9.59 18.66 14.23
C VAL A 66 -9.38 17.45 13.32
N PHE A 67 -9.02 16.30 13.92
CA PHE A 67 -8.87 15.05 13.18
C PHE A 67 -10.22 14.43 12.80
N ARG A 68 -11.22 14.52 13.66
CA ARG A 68 -12.57 14.03 13.38
C ARG A 68 -13.23 14.79 12.23
N GLU A 69 -13.04 16.09 12.18
CA GLU A 69 -13.58 16.98 11.13
C GLU A 69 -12.71 17.00 9.87
N ASN A 70 -11.57 16.32 9.88
CA ASN A 70 -10.60 16.30 8.78
C ASN A 70 -10.14 17.71 8.36
N LYS A 71 -9.96 18.61 9.32
CA LYS A 71 -9.44 19.96 9.06
C LYS A 71 -7.97 19.90 8.62
N PRO A 72 -7.51 20.87 7.81
CA PRO A 72 -6.09 20.99 7.45
C PRO A 72 -5.22 21.15 8.68
N LEU A 73 -4.25 20.28 8.84
CA LEU A 73 -3.38 20.23 10.02
C LEU A 73 -2.24 21.24 9.90
N ALA A 74 -1.86 21.82 11.05
CA ALA A 74 -0.69 22.69 11.16
C ALA A 74 0.60 21.94 10.83
N ILE A 75 1.61 22.67 10.35
CA ILE A 75 2.95 22.11 10.12
C ILE A 75 3.56 21.81 11.50
N GLY A 76 4.06 20.58 11.66
CA GLY A 76 4.63 20.13 12.94
C GLY A 76 3.61 19.61 13.96
N ILE A 77 2.39 19.29 13.53
CA ILE A 77 1.34 18.70 14.38
C ILE A 77 1.80 17.41 15.08
N ASP A 78 2.74 16.68 14.47
CA ASP A 78 3.37 15.50 15.05
C ASP A 78 4.07 15.78 16.38
N LYS A 79 4.72 16.92 16.49
CA LYS A 79 5.37 17.35 17.75
C LYS A 79 4.35 17.68 18.83
N GLN A 80 3.24 18.34 18.46
CA GLN A 80 2.15 18.64 19.38
C GLN A 80 1.48 17.36 19.88
N LEU A 81 1.27 16.38 19.01
CA LEU A 81 0.72 15.08 19.39
C LEU A 81 1.66 14.31 20.34
N LEU A 82 2.96 14.31 20.07
CA LEU A 82 3.94 13.66 20.96
C LEU A 82 4.05 14.36 22.33
N ALA A 83 3.81 15.66 22.38
CA ALA A 83 3.79 16.38 23.66
C ALA A 83 2.58 16.00 24.52
N GLN A 84 1.42 15.73 23.89
CA GLN A 84 0.21 15.32 24.61
C GLN A 84 0.12 13.80 24.84
N MET A 85 0.78 13.00 23.99
CA MET A 85 0.79 11.53 24.07
C MET A 85 2.23 11.01 23.98
N PRO A 86 3.04 11.12 25.04
CA PRO A 86 4.46 10.74 25.01
C PRO A 86 4.68 9.24 24.81
N ASP A 87 3.72 8.41 25.22
CA ASP A 87 3.80 6.94 25.13
C ASP A 87 3.65 6.39 23.71
N VAL A 88 3.30 7.25 22.73
CA VAL A 88 3.04 6.84 21.37
C VAL A 88 4.34 6.63 20.60
N ASN A 89 4.44 5.47 19.94
CA ASN A 89 5.57 5.18 19.08
C ASN A 89 5.59 6.11 17.86
N LYS A 90 6.70 6.84 17.67
CA LYS A 90 6.89 7.80 16.58
C LYS A 90 6.70 7.20 15.16
N LYS A 91 7.08 5.92 14.96
CA LYS A 91 6.88 5.23 13.68
C LYS A 91 5.38 4.99 13.43
N THR A 92 4.68 4.50 14.42
CA THR A 92 3.22 4.25 14.34
C THR A 92 2.46 5.55 14.13
N LEU A 93 2.84 6.63 14.83
CA LEU A 93 2.24 7.96 14.66
C LEU A 93 2.43 8.48 13.23
N ARG A 94 3.62 8.33 12.66
CA ARG A 94 3.89 8.76 11.27
C ARG A 94 3.02 8.02 10.27
N ILE A 95 2.83 6.72 10.45
CA ILE A 95 1.93 5.92 9.59
C ILE A 95 0.48 6.38 9.78
N ALA A 96 0.03 6.60 11.01
CA ALA A 96 -1.31 7.07 11.32
C ALA A 96 -1.61 8.44 10.69
N LEU A 97 -0.69 9.39 10.80
CA LEU A 97 -0.79 10.70 10.14
C LEU A 97 -0.80 10.56 8.61
N GLY A 98 0.03 9.69 8.04
CA GLY A 98 0.03 9.40 6.61
C GLY A 98 -1.30 8.83 6.12
N LEU A 99 -1.92 7.94 6.89
CA LEU A 99 -3.26 7.40 6.59
C LEU A 99 -4.34 8.50 6.65
N HIS A 100 -4.26 9.38 7.65
CA HIS A 100 -5.21 10.48 7.80
C HIS A 100 -5.08 11.50 6.68
N THR A 101 -3.88 12.05 6.47
CA THR A 101 -3.60 13.07 5.44
C THR A 101 -3.79 12.53 4.02
N GLY A 102 -3.55 11.23 3.83
CA GLY A 102 -3.83 10.52 2.59
C GLY A 102 -5.30 10.19 2.35
N SER A 103 -6.21 10.42 3.29
CA SER A 103 -7.63 10.12 3.11
C SER A 103 -8.30 11.06 2.10
N SER A 104 -9.29 10.54 1.36
CA SER A 104 -10.05 11.37 0.40
C SER A 104 -10.85 12.48 1.09
N ARG A 105 -11.22 12.29 2.37
CA ARG A 105 -11.91 13.32 3.16
C ARG A 105 -10.97 14.47 3.47
N TYR A 106 -9.77 14.19 3.96
CA TYR A 106 -8.76 15.20 4.25
C TYR A 106 -8.33 15.97 2.99
N LEU A 107 -8.09 15.27 1.88
CA LEU A 107 -7.72 15.92 0.61
C LEU A 107 -8.83 16.86 0.10
N LYS A 108 -10.11 16.51 0.26
CA LYS A 108 -11.23 17.41 -0.07
C LYS A 108 -11.28 18.64 0.82
N SER A 109 -10.98 18.49 2.11
CA SER A 109 -10.89 19.62 3.02
C SER A 109 -9.71 20.51 2.66
N MET A 110 -8.55 19.92 2.33
CA MET A 110 -7.33 20.64 1.95
C MET A 110 -7.50 21.44 0.65
N GLU A 111 -8.22 20.89 -0.35
CA GLU A 111 -8.51 21.57 -1.62
C GLU A 111 -9.26 22.91 -1.40
N LYS A 112 -10.18 22.95 -0.41
CA LYS A 112 -11.04 24.11 -0.13
C LYS A 112 -10.54 25.00 0.99
N ALA A 113 -9.50 24.58 1.70
CA ALA A 113 -9.07 25.25 2.91
C ALA A 113 -8.28 26.52 2.62
N VAL A 114 -8.48 27.51 3.47
CA VAL A 114 -7.69 28.75 3.51
C VAL A 114 -6.63 28.67 4.58
N SER A 115 -6.97 28.17 5.77
CA SER A 115 -6.07 28.12 6.93
C SER A 115 -5.87 26.71 7.47
N ARG A 116 -4.75 26.51 8.14
CA ARG A 116 -4.37 25.29 8.89
C ARG A 116 -4.76 25.42 10.33
N PHE A 117 -4.91 24.32 11.04
CA PHE A 117 -5.36 24.27 12.42
C PHE A 117 -4.40 23.45 13.30
N ASN A 118 -4.16 23.97 14.51
CA ASN A 118 -3.49 23.25 15.58
C ASN A 118 -4.42 22.19 16.18
N LEU A 119 -3.91 21.37 17.11
CA LEU A 119 -4.72 20.37 17.85
C LEU A 119 -5.91 20.98 18.59
N ASP A 120 -5.73 22.20 19.11
CA ASP A 120 -6.74 22.96 19.85
C ASP A 120 -7.81 23.60 18.95
N GLY A 121 -7.70 23.43 17.62
CA GLY A 121 -8.61 24.06 16.67
C GLY A 121 -8.30 25.53 16.39
N THR A 122 -7.22 26.09 16.93
CA THR A 122 -6.79 27.46 16.62
C THR A 122 -6.13 27.52 15.24
N PRO A 123 -6.33 28.62 14.45
CA PRO A 123 -5.65 28.76 13.18
C PRO A 123 -4.14 28.90 13.37
N ALA A 124 -3.36 28.19 12.54
CA ALA A 124 -1.90 28.08 12.66
C ALA A 124 -1.15 28.50 11.40
N GLY A 125 -1.78 29.24 10.53
CA GLY A 125 -1.22 29.71 9.26
C GLY A 125 -2.07 29.35 8.06
N ASP A 126 -1.68 29.84 6.90
CA ASP A 126 -2.45 29.64 5.67
C ASP A 126 -2.04 28.37 4.92
N VAL A 127 -2.95 27.88 4.12
CA VAL A 127 -2.70 26.77 3.19
C VAL A 127 -2.15 27.36 1.91
N ASP A 128 -0.97 26.93 1.54
CA ASP A 128 -0.33 27.31 0.29
C ASP A 128 -1.11 26.73 -0.93
N ASP A 129 -1.15 27.50 -2.02
CA ASP A 129 -1.80 27.10 -3.28
C ASP A 129 -1.21 25.83 -3.86
N THR A 130 0.09 25.60 -3.69
CA THR A 130 0.75 24.35 -4.10
C THR A 130 0.17 23.13 -3.42
N HIS A 131 -0.20 23.25 -2.14
CA HIS A 131 -0.82 22.15 -1.40
C HIS A 131 -2.29 21.94 -1.81
N ARG A 132 -3.01 23.00 -2.15
CA ARG A 132 -4.38 22.91 -2.67
C ARG A 132 -4.45 22.23 -4.03
N THR A 133 -3.58 22.66 -4.96
CA THR A 133 -3.48 22.08 -6.30
C THR A 133 -3.06 20.62 -6.24
N HIS A 134 -2.05 20.27 -5.43
CA HIS A 134 -1.63 18.89 -5.23
C HIS A 134 -2.75 18.00 -4.67
N ALA A 135 -3.53 18.50 -3.70
CA ALA A 135 -4.67 17.78 -3.16
C ALA A 135 -5.74 17.53 -4.22
N ALA A 136 -6.07 18.54 -5.04
CA ALA A 136 -7.03 18.43 -6.13
C ALA A 136 -6.57 17.42 -7.21
N GLU A 137 -5.31 17.48 -7.63
CA GLU A 137 -4.74 16.55 -8.60
C GLU A 137 -4.73 15.11 -8.09
N THR A 138 -4.33 14.92 -6.84
CA THR A 138 -4.34 13.59 -6.20
C THR A 138 -5.75 13.02 -6.13
N LEU A 139 -6.75 13.82 -5.79
CA LEU A 139 -8.15 13.42 -5.80
C LEU A 139 -8.62 13.02 -7.20
N ARG A 140 -8.36 13.85 -8.19
CA ARG A 140 -8.74 13.56 -9.60
C ARG A 140 -8.11 12.26 -10.09
N ALA A 141 -6.82 12.06 -9.83
CA ALA A 141 -6.11 10.83 -10.20
C ALA A 141 -6.74 9.59 -9.53
N ARG A 142 -7.08 9.67 -8.24
CA ARG A 142 -7.74 8.56 -7.52
C ARG A 142 -9.13 8.27 -8.05
N PHE A 143 -9.94 9.29 -8.30
CA PHE A 143 -11.29 9.10 -8.85
C PHE A 143 -11.23 8.52 -10.27
N LYS A 144 -10.32 8.99 -11.11
CA LYS A 144 -10.10 8.43 -12.44
C LYS A 144 -9.75 6.95 -12.35
N LYS A 145 -8.74 6.59 -11.53
CA LYS A 145 -8.34 5.20 -11.33
C LYS A 145 -9.47 4.33 -10.80
N ALA A 146 -10.25 4.83 -9.83
CA ALA A 146 -11.38 4.10 -9.28
C ALA A 146 -12.50 3.90 -10.33
N ALA A 147 -12.77 4.90 -11.17
CA ALA A 147 -13.74 4.80 -12.25
C ALA A 147 -13.30 3.77 -13.32
N GLU A 148 -12.03 3.79 -13.71
CA GLU A 148 -11.44 2.83 -14.64
C GLU A 148 -11.50 1.40 -14.09
N GLN A 149 -11.13 1.21 -12.82
CA GLN A 149 -11.24 -0.09 -12.16
C GLN A 149 -12.67 -0.61 -12.11
N LYS A 150 -13.62 0.27 -11.74
CA LYS A 150 -15.04 -0.09 -11.71
C LYS A 150 -15.56 -0.48 -13.10
N LYS A 151 -15.16 0.27 -14.13
CA LYS A 151 -15.53 -0.03 -15.51
C LYS A 151 -14.95 -1.38 -15.95
N ALA A 152 -13.68 -1.62 -15.70
CA ALA A 152 -13.03 -2.90 -16.03
C ALA A 152 -13.68 -4.08 -15.29
N GLN A 153 -14.03 -3.93 -14.01
CA GLN A 153 -14.75 -4.96 -13.26
C GLN A 153 -16.15 -5.24 -13.84
N GLN A 154 -16.87 -4.19 -14.24
CA GLN A 154 -18.18 -4.35 -14.85
C GLN A 154 -18.11 -5.04 -16.22
N GLU A 155 -17.10 -4.71 -17.02
CA GLU A 155 -16.87 -5.35 -18.32
C GLU A 155 -16.48 -6.82 -18.14
N ALA A 156 -15.59 -7.13 -17.19
CA ALA A 156 -15.23 -8.51 -16.85
C ALA A 156 -16.44 -9.34 -16.40
N LEU A 157 -17.27 -8.79 -15.52
CA LEU A 157 -18.48 -9.45 -15.05
C LEU A 157 -19.51 -9.67 -16.18
N LYS A 158 -19.64 -8.70 -17.09
CA LYS A 158 -20.51 -8.86 -18.26
C LYS A 158 -19.98 -9.95 -19.21
N ALA A 159 -18.68 -9.98 -19.45
CA ALA A 159 -18.05 -11.01 -20.29
C ALA A 159 -18.23 -12.41 -19.69
N GLU A 160 -18.04 -12.55 -18.39
CA GLU A 160 -18.26 -13.81 -17.66
C GLU A 160 -19.72 -14.29 -17.77
N ARG A 161 -20.69 -13.39 -17.56
CA ARG A 161 -22.11 -13.71 -17.72
C ARG A 161 -22.45 -14.14 -19.14
N GLN A 162 -21.93 -13.44 -20.15
CA GLN A 162 -22.14 -13.82 -21.55
C GLN A 162 -21.51 -15.17 -21.88
N HIS A 163 -20.33 -15.46 -21.33
CA HIS A 163 -19.67 -16.75 -21.51
C HIS A 163 -20.48 -17.87 -20.85
N ALA A 164 -20.91 -17.68 -19.62
CA ALA A 164 -21.76 -18.66 -18.91
C ALA A 164 -23.09 -18.92 -19.66
N GLU A 165 -23.72 -17.87 -20.18
CA GLU A 165 -24.95 -18.00 -20.96
C GLU A 165 -24.74 -18.78 -22.26
N LYS A 166 -23.64 -18.50 -22.99
CA LYS A 166 -23.28 -19.28 -24.19
C LYS A 166 -23.04 -20.75 -23.86
N LEU A 167 -22.33 -21.05 -22.77
CA LEU A 167 -22.13 -22.43 -22.33
C LEU A 167 -23.45 -23.12 -22.00
N ARG A 168 -24.37 -22.43 -21.32
CA ARG A 168 -25.70 -22.95 -21.00
C ARG A 168 -26.49 -23.28 -22.28
N GLN A 169 -26.51 -22.36 -23.25
CA GLN A 169 -27.18 -22.56 -24.52
C GLN A 169 -26.59 -23.75 -25.32
N LEU A 170 -25.26 -23.92 -25.26
CA LEU A 170 -24.61 -25.07 -25.89
C LEU A 170 -25.00 -26.39 -25.17
N ALA A 171 -24.95 -26.40 -23.84
CA ALA A 171 -25.37 -27.57 -23.06
C ALA A 171 -26.82 -27.98 -23.36
N GLU A 172 -27.72 -27.01 -23.49
CA GLU A 172 -29.13 -27.25 -23.83
C GLU A 172 -29.31 -27.85 -25.25
N LYS A 173 -28.53 -27.34 -26.24
CA LYS A 173 -28.55 -27.88 -27.62
C LYS A 173 -28.01 -29.28 -27.74
N PHE A 174 -27.02 -29.63 -26.91
CA PHE A 174 -26.40 -30.97 -26.94
C PHE A 174 -26.93 -31.92 -25.87
N SER A 175 -27.91 -31.51 -25.07
CA SER A 175 -28.61 -32.41 -24.14
C SER A 175 -29.42 -33.45 -24.95
N PRO A 176 -29.22 -34.77 -24.71
CA PRO A 176 -30.01 -35.79 -25.38
C PRO A 176 -31.46 -35.62 -24.99
N ARG A 177 -32.34 -35.44 -25.99
CA ARG A 177 -33.80 -35.52 -25.79
C ARG A 177 -34.13 -36.99 -25.50
N HIS A 178 -34.40 -37.29 -24.23
CA HIS A 178 -35.05 -38.54 -23.86
C HIS A 178 -36.57 -38.43 -24.09
#